data_b081e59f29e79e7c0d20063aeba0a5a7
#
_entry.id   b081e59f29e79e7c0d20063aeba0a5a7
#
_cell.length_a   1.000
_cell.length_b   1.000
_cell.length_c   1.000
_cell.angle_alpha   90.00
_cell.angle_beta   90.00
_cell.angle_gamma   90.00
#
_symmetry.space_group_name_H-M   'P 1'
#
loop_
_entity.id
_entity.type
_entity.pdbx_description
1 polymer ?
#
loop_
_entity_poly.entity_id
_entity_poly.type
_entity_poly.pdbx_seq_one_letter_code
_entity_poly.pdbx_strand_id
1 'polypeptide(L)'
;MRKLYDFMEARERLTTITVKTKLLHSDVFSDECGNDVYIKPENLQITGSFKVRGAYNKIAKLTEEEKARGVIAASAGNHAQGVALAAKRLGIKATIVMPKHTPLIKVNATKQYGAEVVLHGEIYDEAYQKAMELQQENGYVFVHPFDDEDVIEGQGTIALEVLAELPDADVLLVPVGGGGIVSGIAAAAKLKNPRIKVIGVEPEGAASALAALKADHPVPLDEVATIADGTAVRQIGETTLEYIKKYVDEIITVSDYELMEAFLLLVEKHKLVAENSGILPLAGLKKLDCKGKKVVAIVSGGNIDVLTISSMINKGLVVRGRIFTFSVNLPDKPGQLVAVSQMLAEADANVIKLDHNQFKNLDRFHEVELQVTVETNGEEHIQSIIDTFKKNGYTIKRLNSSEILSE
;
A
#
# COMPACT_ATOMS: atom_id res chain seq x y z
N MET A 1 -11.02 24.89 -7.53
CA MET A 1 -11.65 23.55 -7.43
C MET A 1 -12.42 23.22 -8.70
N ARG A 2 -12.31 21.98 -9.15
CA ARG A 2 -12.88 21.44 -10.40
C ARG A 2 -14.40 21.25 -10.33
N LYS A 3 -15.06 21.31 -11.48
CA LYS A 3 -16.49 20.99 -11.67
C LYS A 3 -16.61 19.55 -12.22
N LEU A 4 -17.79 18.95 -12.16
CA LEU A 4 -18.04 17.62 -12.73
C LEU A 4 -17.64 17.51 -14.22
N TYR A 5 -17.88 18.56 -14.98
CA TYR A 5 -17.53 18.63 -16.40
C TYR A 5 -16.03 18.44 -16.64
N ASP A 6 -15.16 19.01 -15.80
CA ASP A 6 -13.71 18.89 -15.92
C ASP A 6 -13.27 17.42 -15.79
N PHE A 7 -13.85 16.69 -14.81
CA PHE A 7 -13.60 15.23 -14.64
C PHE A 7 -14.10 14.40 -15.83
N MET A 8 -15.23 14.79 -16.44
CA MET A 8 -15.75 14.12 -17.63
C MET A 8 -14.82 14.31 -18.83
N GLU A 9 -14.32 15.53 -19.05
CA GLU A 9 -13.32 15.79 -20.09
C GLU A 9 -12.01 15.03 -19.84
N ALA A 10 -11.56 15.00 -18.58
CA ALA A 10 -10.39 14.20 -18.20
C ALA A 10 -10.60 12.73 -18.56
N ARG A 11 -11.77 12.16 -18.27
CA ARG A 11 -12.08 10.77 -18.61
C ARG A 11 -11.98 10.53 -20.12
N GLU A 12 -12.47 11.42 -20.95
CA GLU A 12 -12.35 11.28 -22.40
C GLU A 12 -10.87 11.35 -22.86
N ARG A 13 -10.08 12.28 -22.29
CA ARG A 13 -8.64 12.37 -22.58
C ARG A 13 -7.89 11.09 -22.20
N LEU A 14 -8.28 10.42 -21.13
CA LEU A 14 -7.59 9.25 -20.60
C LEU A 14 -7.92 7.94 -21.34
N THR A 15 -8.91 7.91 -22.22
CA THR A 15 -9.35 6.68 -22.94
C THR A 15 -8.23 5.98 -23.72
N THR A 16 -7.22 6.73 -24.16
CA THR A 16 -6.11 6.22 -24.98
C THR A 16 -4.94 5.67 -24.16
N ILE A 17 -4.91 5.90 -22.87
CA ILE A 17 -3.75 5.56 -22.03
C ILE A 17 -4.10 4.69 -20.81
N THR A 18 -5.33 4.73 -20.34
CA THR A 18 -5.74 3.93 -19.18
C THR A 18 -6.35 2.59 -19.61
N VAL A 19 -6.13 1.58 -18.79
CA VAL A 19 -6.85 0.31 -18.87
C VAL A 19 -8.16 0.46 -18.10
N LYS A 20 -9.27 0.02 -18.69
CA LYS A 20 -10.55 -0.04 -17.99
C LYS A 20 -10.51 -1.21 -16.99
N THR A 21 -10.14 -0.93 -15.76
CA THR A 21 -10.12 -1.90 -14.67
C THR A 21 -11.55 -2.10 -14.14
N LYS A 22 -12.14 -3.28 -14.35
CA LYS A 22 -13.49 -3.59 -13.89
C LYS A 22 -13.53 -3.76 -12.37
N LEU A 23 -14.68 -3.48 -11.78
CA LEU A 23 -14.94 -3.81 -10.38
C LEU A 23 -14.95 -5.32 -10.17
N LEU A 24 -14.30 -5.78 -9.11
CA LEU A 24 -14.26 -7.17 -8.69
C LEU A 24 -15.02 -7.31 -7.38
N HIS A 25 -16.09 -8.09 -7.36
CA HIS A 25 -16.79 -8.43 -6.13
C HIS A 25 -15.91 -9.31 -5.23
N SER A 26 -16.00 -9.15 -3.93
CA SER A 26 -15.18 -9.86 -2.97
C SER A 26 -16.02 -10.47 -1.85
N ASP A 27 -16.33 -11.77 -1.96
CA ASP A 27 -17.05 -12.50 -0.91
C ASP A 27 -16.29 -12.46 0.42
N VAL A 28 -14.96 -12.71 0.38
CA VAL A 28 -14.15 -12.78 1.62
C VAL A 28 -14.09 -11.47 2.38
N PHE A 29 -13.92 -10.34 1.70
CA PHE A 29 -13.94 -9.04 2.38
C PHE A 29 -15.36 -8.62 2.77
N SER A 30 -16.37 -9.05 2.03
CA SER A 30 -17.79 -8.84 2.37
C SER A 30 -18.16 -9.55 3.67
N ASP A 31 -17.80 -10.82 3.81
CA ASP A 31 -18.03 -11.62 5.00
C ASP A 31 -17.32 -11.05 6.23
N GLU A 32 -16.04 -10.62 6.07
CA GLU A 32 -15.27 -10.07 7.18
C GLU A 32 -15.81 -8.74 7.70
N CYS A 33 -16.36 -7.88 6.83
CA CYS A 33 -16.83 -6.56 7.25
C CYS A 33 -18.37 -6.42 7.32
N GLY A 34 -19.14 -7.41 6.85
CA GLY A 34 -20.60 -7.39 6.84
C GLY A 34 -21.20 -6.36 5.86
N ASN A 35 -20.49 -6.06 4.78
CA ASN A 35 -20.91 -5.17 3.70
C ASN A 35 -20.78 -5.91 2.35
N ASP A 36 -21.31 -5.34 1.27
CA ASP A 36 -21.14 -5.82 -0.10
C ASP A 36 -19.94 -5.14 -0.75
N VAL A 37 -18.77 -5.83 -0.76
CA VAL A 37 -17.47 -5.22 -1.08
C VAL A 37 -17.07 -5.46 -2.52
N TYR A 38 -16.66 -4.38 -3.18
CA TYR A 38 -16.09 -4.35 -4.52
C TYR A 38 -14.68 -3.77 -4.49
N ILE A 39 -13.78 -4.30 -5.29
CA ILE A 39 -12.40 -3.84 -5.46
C ILE A 39 -12.28 -3.12 -6.79
N LYS A 40 -11.78 -1.87 -6.80
CA LYS A 40 -11.33 -1.16 -8.00
C LYS A 40 -9.82 -1.35 -8.17
N PRO A 41 -9.35 -2.26 -9.04
CA PRO A 41 -7.95 -2.68 -9.09
C PRO A 41 -7.09 -1.76 -9.96
N GLU A 42 -6.75 -0.56 -9.50
CA GLU A 42 -5.85 0.36 -10.20
C GLU A 42 -4.37 -0.12 -10.23
N ASN A 43 -4.03 -1.16 -9.46
CA ASN A 43 -2.79 -1.92 -9.59
C ASN A 43 -2.64 -2.64 -10.95
N LEU A 44 -3.73 -2.78 -11.70
CA LEU A 44 -3.74 -3.39 -13.04
C LEU A 44 -3.61 -2.37 -14.18
N GLN A 45 -3.35 -1.09 -13.90
CA GLN A 45 -3.01 -0.10 -14.91
C GLN A 45 -1.66 -0.42 -15.59
N ILE A 46 -1.42 0.15 -16.77
CA ILE A 46 -0.20 -0.09 -17.60
C ILE A 46 1.08 0.11 -16.78
N THR A 47 1.12 1.16 -15.92
CA THR A 47 2.26 1.44 -15.04
C THR A 47 2.16 0.76 -13.67
N GLY A 48 1.22 -0.17 -13.49
CA GLY A 48 0.98 -0.82 -12.21
C GLY A 48 0.36 0.09 -11.13
N SER A 49 -0.15 1.28 -11.47
CA SER A 49 -0.81 2.19 -10.53
C SER A 49 -1.66 3.26 -11.20
N PHE A 50 -2.54 3.88 -10.42
CA PHE A 50 -3.42 4.98 -10.83
C PHE A 50 -2.68 6.24 -11.33
N LYS A 51 -1.41 6.40 -10.99
CA LYS A 51 -0.64 7.64 -11.21
C LYS A 51 -0.59 8.10 -12.66
N VAL A 52 -0.70 7.18 -13.61
CA VAL A 52 -0.76 7.49 -15.03
C VAL A 52 -1.93 8.42 -15.39
N ARG A 53 -3.05 8.34 -14.68
CA ARG A 53 -4.25 9.16 -14.92
C ARG A 53 -3.98 10.63 -14.72
N GLY A 54 -3.51 11.02 -13.53
CA GLY A 54 -3.21 12.42 -13.23
C GLY A 54 -2.02 12.95 -14.03
N ALA A 55 -0.96 12.16 -14.19
CA ALA A 55 0.20 12.54 -14.97
C ALA A 55 -0.17 12.84 -16.43
N TYR A 56 -0.91 11.94 -17.07
CA TYR A 56 -1.34 12.15 -18.46
C TYR A 56 -2.29 13.33 -18.61
N ASN A 57 -3.29 13.47 -17.71
CA ASN A 57 -4.22 14.57 -17.76
C ASN A 57 -3.50 15.93 -17.66
N LYS A 58 -2.53 16.06 -16.74
CA LYS A 58 -1.70 17.26 -16.59
C LYS A 58 -0.90 17.55 -17.86
N ILE A 59 -0.16 16.55 -18.37
CA ILE A 59 0.75 16.75 -19.50
C ILE A 59 -0.03 17.00 -20.81
N ALA A 60 -1.18 16.37 -21.01
CA ALA A 60 -2.01 16.56 -22.18
C ALA A 60 -2.60 18.00 -22.30
N LYS A 61 -2.78 18.68 -21.16
CA LYS A 61 -3.31 20.05 -21.09
C LYS A 61 -2.26 21.14 -21.29
N LEU A 62 -0.99 20.78 -21.38
CA LEU A 62 0.09 21.74 -21.61
C LEU A 62 -0.05 22.41 -22.97
N THR A 63 0.33 23.69 -23.05
CA THR A 63 0.45 24.43 -24.32
C THR A 63 1.57 23.85 -25.18
N GLU A 64 1.58 24.10 -26.47
CA GLU A 64 2.64 23.62 -27.36
C GLU A 64 4.02 24.15 -26.96
N GLU A 65 4.11 25.37 -26.43
CA GLU A 65 5.35 25.94 -25.90
C GLU A 65 5.84 25.21 -24.65
N GLU A 66 4.94 24.84 -23.73
CA GLU A 66 5.26 24.05 -22.55
C GLU A 66 5.69 22.63 -22.92
N LYS A 67 4.98 21.98 -23.86
CA LYS A 67 5.35 20.66 -24.40
C LYS A 67 6.74 20.68 -25.05
N ALA A 68 7.08 21.73 -25.80
CA ALA A 68 8.38 21.87 -26.44
C ALA A 68 9.54 21.95 -25.41
N ARG A 69 9.30 22.58 -24.25
CA ARG A 69 10.27 22.63 -23.16
C ARG A 69 10.46 21.29 -22.48
N GLY A 70 9.41 20.46 -22.41
CA GLY A 70 9.41 19.17 -21.73
C GLY A 70 8.94 19.26 -20.27
N VAL A 71 8.87 18.11 -19.62
CA VAL A 71 8.37 17.98 -18.25
C VAL A 71 9.41 17.41 -17.31
N ILE A 72 9.30 17.72 -16.01
CA ILE A 72 10.15 17.22 -14.96
C ILE A 72 9.33 16.79 -13.74
N ALA A 73 9.77 15.75 -13.04
CA ALA A 73 9.21 15.33 -11.77
C ALA A 73 10.31 14.79 -10.84
N ALA A 74 10.08 14.90 -9.53
CA ALA A 74 10.86 14.23 -8.49
C ALA A 74 10.06 13.04 -7.96
N SER A 75 10.50 11.82 -8.23
CA SER A 75 9.87 10.59 -7.72
C SER A 75 10.68 9.36 -8.07
N ALA A 76 10.79 8.43 -7.13
CA ALA A 76 11.42 7.13 -7.34
C ALA A 76 10.39 5.97 -7.50
N GLY A 77 9.10 6.27 -7.64
CA GLY A 77 8.02 5.25 -7.62
C GLY A 77 6.99 5.42 -8.73
N ASN A 78 5.73 5.21 -8.36
CA ASN A 78 4.59 5.20 -9.28
C ASN A 78 4.42 6.48 -10.11
N HIS A 79 4.70 7.64 -9.51
CA HIS A 79 4.56 8.91 -10.21
C HIS A 79 5.61 9.07 -11.32
N ALA A 80 6.85 8.65 -11.07
CA ALA A 80 7.91 8.62 -12.06
C ALA A 80 7.52 7.85 -13.33
N GLN A 81 6.99 6.64 -13.15
CA GLN A 81 6.54 5.80 -14.25
C GLN A 81 5.32 6.40 -14.97
N GLY A 82 4.38 6.96 -14.20
CA GLY A 82 3.19 7.64 -14.75
C GLY A 82 3.56 8.82 -15.64
N VAL A 83 4.48 9.69 -15.18
CA VAL A 83 4.99 10.85 -15.96
C VAL A 83 5.76 10.38 -17.19
N ALA A 84 6.65 9.41 -17.04
CA ALA A 84 7.46 8.88 -18.13
C ALA A 84 6.58 8.29 -19.25
N LEU A 85 5.60 7.44 -18.92
CA LEU A 85 4.67 6.87 -19.88
C LEU A 85 3.81 7.95 -20.54
N ALA A 86 3.26 8.89 -19.76
CA ALA A 86 2.42 9.96 -20.26
C ALA A 86 3.18 10.85 -21.27
N ALA A 87 4.39 11.27 -20.92
CA ALA A 87 5.25 12.08 -21.81
C ALA A 87 5.60 11.31 -23.09
N LYS A 88 5.98 10.03 -22.99
CA LYS A 88 6.25 9.18 -24.15
C LYS A 88 5.07 9.10 -25.10
N ARG A 89 3.86 8.91 -24.59
CA ARG A 89 2.63 8.82 -25.40
C ARG A 89 2.29 10.13 -26.12
N LEU A 90 2.68 11.24 -25.53
CA LEU A 90 2.45 12.58 -26.08
C LEU A 90 3.65 13.13 -26.89
N GLY A 91 4.74 12.37 -27.02
CA GLY A 91 5.95 12.77 -27.73
C GLY A 91 6.75 13.88 -27.05
N ILE A 92 6.64 14.00 -25.72
CA ILE A 92 7.24 15.05 -24.90
C ILE A 92 8.46 14.51 -24.15
N LYS A 93 9.53 15.30 -24.04
CA LYS A 93 10.70 14.96 -23.23
C LYS A 93 10.32 14.95 -21.74
N ALA A 94 10.71 13.90 -21.03
CA ALA A 94 10.53 13.81 -19.58
C ALA A 94 11.86 13.59 -18.88
N THR A 95 12.10 14.35 -17.81
CA THR A 95 13.24 14.21 -16.90
C THR A 95 12.71 13.83 -15.52
N ILE A 96 13.24 12.75 -14.94
CA ILE A 96 12.85 12.29 -13.62
C ILE A 96 14.04 12.32 -12.68
N VAL A 97 13.93 13.05 -11.58
CA VAL A 97 14.97 13.13 -10.57
C VAL A 97 14.66 12.14 -9.44
N MET A 98 15.65 11.33 -9.07
CA MET A 98 15.54 10.29 -8.03
C MET A 98 16.71 10.36 -7.06
N PRO A 99 16.56 9.97 -5.79
CA PRO A 99 17.69 9.77 -4.89
C PRO A 99 18.72 8.78 -5.46
N LYS A 100 20.00 8.94 -5.14
CA LYS A 100 21.11 8.09 -5.64
C LYS A 100 20.93 6.60 -5.29
N HIS A 101 20.38 6.32 -4.10
CA HIS A 101 20.16 4.97 -3.62
C HIS A 101 18.85 4.32 -4.10
N THR A 102 18.15 4.95 -5.07
CA THR A 102 16.96 4.34 -5.66
C THR A 102 17.30 2.98 -6.29
N PRO A 103 16.57 1.90 -5.93
CA PRO A 103 16.80 0.57 -6.48
C PRO A 103 16.81 0.57 -8.01
N LEU A 104 17.78 -0.13 -8.61
CA LEU A 104 17.95 -0.18 -10.08
C LEU A 104 16.69 -0.66 -10.81
N ILE A 105 15.90 -1.52 -10.20
CA ILE A 105 14.63 -1.98 -10.77
C ILE A 105 13.67 -0.82 -11.03
N LYS A 106 13.57 0.14 -10.10
CA LYS A 106 12.72 1.35 -10.22
C LYS A 106 13.27 2.32 -11.25
N VAL A 107 14.61 2.51 -11.27
CA VAL A 107 15.30 3.34 -12.27
C VAL A 107 15.05 2.79 -13.68
N ASN A 108 15.27 1.48 -13.86
CA ASN A 108 15.12 0.83 -15.15
C ASN A 108 13.66 0.83 -15.64
N ALA A 109 12.69 0.59 -14.75
CA ALA A 109 11.27 0.69 -15.07
C ALA A 109 10.90 2.07 -15.62
N THR A 110 11.43 3.15 -15.02
CA THR A 110 11.20 4.51 -15.50
C THR A 110 11.86 4.77 -16.85
N LYS A 111 13.12 4.32 -17.03
CA LYS A 111 13.86 4.44 -18.30
C LYS A 111 13.18 3.69 -19.45
N GLN A 112 12.56 2.54 -19.21
CA GLN A 112 11.82 1.77 -20.21
C GLN A 112 10.65 2.57 -20.82
N TYR A 113 10.06 3.48 -20.05
CA TYR A 113 9.07 4.42 -20.56
C TYR A 113 9.68 5.64 -21.28
N GLY A 114 11.01 5.70 -21.46
CA GLY A 114 11.70 6.69 -22.29
C GLY A 114 12.08 7.99 -21.59
N ALA A 115 11.93 8.08 -20.26
CA ALA A 115 12.36 9.25 -19.51
C ALA A 115 13.89 9.26 -19.27
N GLU A 116 14.47 10.45 -19.27
CA GLU A 116 15.80 10.71 -18.74
C GLU A 116 15.76 10.63 -17.20
N VAL A 117 16.65 9.87 -16.58
CA VAL A 117 16.71 9.74 -15.12
C VAL A 117 17.99 10.39 -14.60
N VAL A 118 17.81 11.36 -13.71
CA VAL A 118 18.88 12.05 -12.99
C VAL A 118 18.90 11.52 -11.55
N LEU A 119 20.03 10.92 -11.13
CA LEU A 119 20.22 10.46 -9.76
C LEU A 119 20.93 11.56 -8.96
N HIS A 120 20.25 12.09 -7.93
CA HIS A 120 20.79 13.19 -7.12
C HIS A 120 20.30 13.13 -5.67
N GLY A 121 21.24 13.46 -4.75
CA GLY A 121 20.96 13.48 -3.30
C GLY A 121 20.77 12.07 -2.69
N GLU A 122 20.63 12.05 -1.39
CA GLU A 122 20.45 10.82 -0.62
C GLU A 122 18.96 10.58 -0.29
N ILE A 123 18.19 11.66 -0.12
CA ILE A 123 16.77 11.65 0.27
C ILE A 123 15.90 12.33 -0.80
N TYR A 124 14.59 12.14 -0.65
CA TYR A 124 13.60 12.71 -1.58
C TYR A 124 13.67 14.24 -1.69
N ASP A 125 13.87 14.95 -0.57
CA ASP A 125 13.88 16.42 -0.55
C ASP A 125 15.04 17.00 -1.36
N GLU A 126 16.20 16.35 -1.35
CA GLU A 126 17.36 16.75 -2.17
C GLU A 126 17.10 16.49 -3.67
N ALA A 127 16.49 15.37 -4.00
CA ALA A 127 16.07 15.08 -5.36
C ALA A 127 15.01 16.09 -5.85
N TYR A 128 14.07 16.47 -4.99
CA TYR A 128 13.07 17.49 -5.28
C TYR A 128 13.71 18.87 -5.54
N GLN A 129 14.63 19.31 -4.68
CA GLN A 129 15.35 20.57 -4.87
C GLN A 129 16.11 20.58 -6.20
N LYS A 130 16.78 19.47 -6.55
CA LYS A 130 17.47 19.34 -7.85
C LYS A 130 16.49 19.39 -9.04
N ALA A 131 15.30 18.81 -8.89
CA ALA A 131 14.27 18.93 -9.92
C ALA A 131 13.82 20.38 -10.11
N MET A 132 13.69 21.16 -9.03
CA MET A 132 13.36 22.57 -9.08
C MET A 132 14.45 23.43 -9.71
N GLU A 133 15.74 23.13 -9.43
CA GLU A 133 16.87 23.77 -10.11
C GLU A 133 16.83 23.53 -11.64
N LEU A 134 16.71 22.25 -12.03
CA LEU A 134 16.63 21.88 -13.45
C LEU A 134 15.38 22.46 -14.14
N GLN A 135 14.28 22.59 -13.43
CA GLN A 135 13.08 23.29 -13.92
C GLN A 135 13.41 24.74 -14.29
N GLN A 136 14.07 25.47 -13.41
CA GLN A 136 14.42 26.87 -13.63
C GLN A 136 15.44 27.03 -14.77
N GLU A 137 16.46 26.19 -14.81
CA GLU A 137 17.53 26.23 -15.83
C GLU A 137 17.01 25.94 -17.25
N ASN A 138 16.10 24.97 -17.37
CA ASN A 138 15.65 24.47 -18.69
C ASN A 138 14.22 24.90 -19.06
N GLY A 139 13.49 25.53 -18.14
CA GLY A 139 12.11 25.94 -18.32
C GLY A 139 11.11 24.77 -18.37
N TYR A 140 11.47 23.58 -17.83
CA TYR A 140 10.58 22.43 -17.78
C TYR A 140 9.29 22.72 -17.01
N VAL A 141 8.21 22.01 -17.36
CA VAL A 141 6.98 22.04 -16.56
C VAL A 141 7.10 20.98 -15.47
N PHE A 142 6.99 21.39 -14.20
CA PHE A 142 6.98 20.46 -13.08
C PHE A 142 5.63 19.75 -12.98
N VAL A 143 5.65 18.42 -12.93
CA VAL A 143 4.46 17.59 -12.74
C VAL A 143 4.42 17.10 -11.31
N HIS A 144 3.61 17.80 -10.47
CA HIS A 144 3.51 17.48 -9.04
C HIS A 144 2.82 16.14 -8.81
N PRO A 145 3.28 15.30 -7.85
CA PRO A 145 2.74 13.96 -7.64
C PRO A 145 1.31 13.90 -7.09
N PHE A 146 0.77 15.01 -6.51
CA PHE A 146 -0.56 15.06 -5.89
C PHE A 146 -1.16 16.47 -5.77
N ASP A 147 -0.37 17.52 -5.48
CA ASP A 147 -0.86 18.87 -5.18
C ASP A 147 -0.94 19.74 -6.45
N ASP A 148 -1.74 19.30 -7.40
CA ASP A 148 -1.98 19.98 -8.67
C ASP A 148 -3.41 19.68 -9.14
N GLU A 149 -4.19 20.69 -9.48
CA GLU A 149 -5.59 20.52 -9.87
C GLU A 149 -5.80 19.66 -11.12
N ASP A 150 -4.88 19.69 -12.08
CA ASP A 150 -4.98 18.86 -13.28
C ASP A 150 -4.64 17.40 -12.97
N VAL A 151 -3.72 17.17 -12.03
CA VAL A 151 -3.43 15.83 -11.51
C VAL A 151 -4.64 15.28 -10.73
N ILE A 152 -5.20 16.07 -9.81
CA ILE A 152 -6.42 15.73 -9.04
C ILE A 152 -7.57 15.38 -9.98
N GLU A 153 -7.78 16.18 -11.03
CA GLU A 153 -8.80 15.96 -12.06
C GLU A 153 -8.65 14.59 -12.74
N GLY A 154 -7.43 14.23 -13.15
CA GLY A 154 -7.15 12.91 -13.72
C GLY A 154 -7.47 11.76 -12.78
N GLN A 155 -7.12 11.87 -11.48
CA GLN A 155 -7.40 10.84 -10.47
C GLN A 155 -8.91 10.67 -10.22
N GLY A 156 -9.68 11.74 -10.30
CA GLY A 156 -11.14 11.70 -10.12
C GLY A 156 -11.88 10.87 -11.16
N THR A 157 -11.26 10.58 -12.30
CA THR A 157 -11.86 9.72 -13.34
C THR A 157 -12.13 8.30 -12.85
N ILE A 158 -11.42 7.84 -11.80
CA ILE A 158 -11.67 6.55 -11.13
C ILE A 158 -13.10 6.51 -10.58
N ALA A 159 -13.55 7.58 -9.90
CA ALA A 159 -14.90 7.64 -9.35
C ALA A 159 -15.97 7.59 -10.47
N LEU A 160 -15.72 8.22 -11.63
CA LEU A 160 -16.63 8.16 -12.76
C LEU A 160 -16.75 6.75 -13.34
N GLU A 161 -15.67 5.98 -13.37
CA GLU A 161 -15.68 4.58 -13.79
C GLU A 161 -16.43 3.71 -12.77
N VAL A 162 -16.14 3.88 -11.48
CA VAL A 162 -16.84 3.17 -10.39
C VAL A 162 -18.35 3.40 -10.46
N LEU A 163 -18.77 4.67 -10.53
CA LEU A 163 -20.20 5.01 -10.57
C LEU A 163 -20.89 4.69 -11.90
N ALA A 164 -20.13 4.39 -12.94
CA ALA A 164 -20.70 3.87 -14.20
C ALA A 164 -20.98 2.34 -14.09
N GLU A 165 -20.16 1.59 -13.34
CA GLU A 165 -20.34 0.15 -13.13
C GLU A 165 -21.24 -0.17 -11.93
N LEU A 166 -21.18 0.63 -10.86
CA LEU A 166 -21.96 0.49 -9.63
C LEU A 166 -22.62 1.83 -9.25
N PRO A 167 -23.71 2.23 -9.92
CA PRO A 167 -24.34 3.54 -9.71
C PRO A 167 -24.90 3.76 -8.30
N ASP A 168 -25.18 2.68 -7.59
CA ASP A 168 -25.76 2.64 -6.24
C ASP A 168 -24.69 2.32 -5.16
N ALA A 169 -23.42 2.57 -5.44
CA ALA A 169 -22.36 2.51 -4.43
C ALA A 169 -22.67 3.46 -3.27
N ASP A 170 -22.59 2.95 -2.04
CA ASP A 170 -22.82 3.73 -0.81
C ASP A 170 -21.55 4.40 -0.29
N VAL A 171 -20.42 3.67 -0.35
CA VAL A 171 -19.15 4.08 0.27
C VAL A 171 -17.98 3.84 -0.67
N LEU A 172 -17.05 4.80 -0.75
CA LEU A 172 -15.75 4.64 -1.38
C LEU A 172 -14.65 4.74 -0.32
N LEU A 173 -13.80 3.71 -0.20
CA LEU A 173 -12.58 3.77 0.58
C LEU A 173 -11.40 4.07 -0.34
N VAL A 174 -10.63 5.10 0.00
CA VAL A 174 -9.57 5.62 -0.85
C VAL A 174 -8.28 5.82 -0.05
N PRO A 175 -7.12 5.33 -0.51
CA PRO A 175 -5.86 5.54 0.23
C PRO A 175 -5.46 7.01 0.21
N VAL A 176 -4.86 7.46 1.31
CA VAL A 176 -4.38 8.84 1.46
C VAL A 176 -2.89 8.85 1.76
N GLY A 177 -2.12 9.53 0.91
CA GLY A 177 -0.77 9.99 1.17
C GLY A 177 -0.75 11.50 1.05
N GLY A 178 -0.24 12.08 -0.03
CA GLY A 178 -0.31 13.53 -0.28
C GLY A 178 -1.70 14.07 -0.63
N GLY A 179 -2.73 13.24 -0.68
CA GLY A 179 -4.12 13.64 -0.84
C GLY A 179 -4.67 13.67 -2.27
N GLY A 180 -3.83 13.54 -3.32
CA GLY A 180 -4.28 13.75 -4.70
C GLY A 180 -5.35 12.77 -5.20
N ILE A 181 -5.23 11.48 -4.89
CA ILE A 181 -6.21 10.47 -5.30
C ILE A 181 -7.54 10.63 -4.56
N VAL A 182 -7.51 10.81 -3.24
CA VAL A 182 -8.74 10.99 -2.45
C VAL A 182 -9.45 12.27 -2.82
N SER A 183 -8.72 13.37 -3.05
CA SER A 183 -9.27 14.64 -3.52
C SER A 183 -10.02 14.50 -4.84
N GLY A 184 -9.40 13.86 -5.83
CA GLY A 184 -10.00 13.65 -7.14
C GLY A 184 -11.24 12.75 -7.09
N ILE A 185 -11.12 11.59 -6.43
CA ILE A 185 -12.21 10.63 -6.29
C ILE A 185 -13.38 11.24 -5.51
N ALA A 186 -13.11 11.88 -4.36
CA ALA A 186 -14.16 12.48 -3.54
C ALA A 186 -14.90 13.59 -4.27
N ALA A 187 -14.18 14.51 -4.92
CA ALA A 187 -14.82 15.58 -5.66
C ALA A 187 -15.69 15.05 -6.81
N ALA A 188 -15.15 14.16 -7.65
CA ALA A 188 -15.90 13.59 -8.76
C ALA A 188 -17.12 12.77 -8.29
N ALA A 189 -16.96 11.98 -7.22
CA ALA A 189 -18.05 11.19 -6.65
C ALA A 189 -19.16 12.07 -6.07
N LYS A 190 -18.82 13.04 -5.22
CA LYS A 190 -19.79 13.94 -4.58
C LYS A 190 -20.51 14.85 -5.58
N LEU A 191 -19.80 15.33 -6.60
CA LEU A 191 -20.41 16.13 -7.65
C LEU A 191 -21.40 15.33 -8.52
N LYS A 192 -21.19 14.03 -8.67
CA LYS A 192 -22.09 13.12 -9.40
C LYS A 192 -23.20 12.55 -8.53
N ASN A 193 -22.88 12.15 -7.30
CA ASN A 193 -23.81 11.62 -6.32
C ASN A 193 -23.48 12.17 -4.90
N PRO A 194 -24.12 13.25 -4.45
CA PRO A 194 -23.82 13.87 -3.16
C PRO A 194 -24.03 12.96 -1.94
N ARG A 195 -24.79 11.86 -2.08
CA ARG A 195 -25.10 10.92 -0.98
C ARG A 195 -24.02 9.89 -0.71
N ILE A 196 -23.10 9.69 -1.67
CA ILE A 196 -22.03 8.70 -1.51
C ILE A 196 -21.10 9.13 -0.38
N LYS A 197 -20.73 8.22 0.52
CA LYS A 197 -19.75 8.49 1.57
C LYS A 197 -18.33 8.20 1.03
N VAL A 198 -17.40 9.13 1.20
CA VAL A 198 -16.00 8.95 0.82
C VAL A 198 -15.14 8.97 2.08
N ILE A 199 -14.45 7.86 2.33
CA ILE A 199 -13.59 7.67 3.50
C ILE A 199 -12.16 7.53 3.02
N GLY A 200 -11.28 8.42 3.50
CA GLY A 200 -9.85 8.31 3.32
C GLY A 200 -9.24 7.31 4.29
N VAL A 201 -8.22 6.56 3.86
CA VAL A 201 -7.52 5.59 4.70
C VAL A 201 -6.03 5.92 4.70
N GLU A 202 -5.48 6.27 5.87
CA GLU A 202 -4.06 6.54 6.10
C GLU A 202 -3.41 5.40 6.89
N PRO A 203 -2.10 5.17 6.74
CA PRO A 203 -1.37 4.34 7.70
C PRO A 203 -1.19 5.12 9.01
N GLU A 204 -1.31 4.44 10.15
CA GLU A 204 -1.13 5.07 11.48
C GLU A 204 0.21 5.79 11.61
N GLY A 205 1.27 5.22 11.04
CA GLY A 205 2.62 5.80 11.07
C GLY A 205 2.84 6.97 10.09
N ALA A 206 1.83 7.39 9.30
CA ALA A 206 1.93 8.54 8.39
C ALA A 206 0.56 9.22 8.16
N ALA A 207 -0.14 9.58 9.24
CA ALA A 207 -1.47 10.18 9.22
C ALA A 207 -1.43 11.71 9.00
N SER A 208 -0.86 12.15 7.88
CA SER A 208 -0.61 13.58 7.59
C SER A 208 -1.90 14.35 7.27
N ALA A 209 -2.91 13.73 6.66
CA ALA A 209 -4.20 14.38 6.42
C ALA A 209 -4.99 14.59 7.73
N LEU A 210 -4.99 13.59 8.64
CA LEU A 210 -5.58 13.76 9.96
C LEU A 210 -4.92 14.88 10.76
N ALA A 211 -3.59 14.98 10.73
CA ALA A 211 -2.85 16.05 11.37
C ALA A 211 -3.24 17.42 10.80
N ALA A 212 -3.29 17.54 9.47
CA ALA A 212 -3.65 18.78 8.78
C ALA A 212 -5.11 19.19 9.04
N LEU A 213 -6.05 18.24 9.07
CA LEU A 213 -7.46 18.51 9.41
C LEU A 213 -7.62 19.05 10.84
N LYS A 214 -6.84 18.52 11.80
CA LYS A 214 -6.84 19.01 13.18
C LYS A 214 -6.25 20.42 13.31
N ALA A 215 -5.20 20.69 12.54
CA ALA A 215 -4.51 21.99 12.54
C ALA A 215 -5.21 23.04 11.67
N ASP A 216 -6.13 22.64 10.79
CA ASP A 216 -6.79 23.45 9.77
C ASP A 216 -5.87 23.98 8.65
N HIS A 217 -4.62 23.52 8.59
CA HIS A 217 -3.62 23.81 7.57
C HIS A 217 -2.63 22.64 7.45
N PRO A 218 -1.86 22.52 6.32
CA PRO A 218 -0.83 21.50 6.21
C PRO A 218 0.25 21.65 7.28
N VAL A 219 0.52 20.55 8.00
CA VAL A 219 1.58 20.48 9.02
C VAL A 219 2.47 19.27 8.74
N PRO A 220 3.80 19.40 8.85
CA PRO A 220 4.68 18.27 8.69
C PRO A 220 4.58 17.34 9.92
N LEU A 221 4.57 16.04 9.68
CA LEU A 221 4.73 15.04 10.75
C LEU A 221 6.19 15.04 11.23
N ASP A 222 6.39 14.90 12.54
CA ASP A 222 7.72 14.80 13.13
C ASP A 222 8.44 13.53 12.65
N GLU A 223 7.72 12.41 12.61
CA GLU A 223 8.21 11.11 12.18
C GLU A 223 7.22 10.44 11.23
N VAL A 224 7.74 9.64 10.32
CA VAL A 224 6.96 8.77 9.42
C VAL A 224 7.53 7.37 9.53
N ALA A 225 6.71 6.43 10.04
CA ALA A 225 7.09 5.04 10.28
C ALA A 225 5.97 4.09 9.85
N THR A 226 6.01 3.64 8.60
CA THR A 226 5.06 2.66 8.04
C THR A 226 5.69 1.88 6.89
N ILE A 227 5.20 0.67 6.65
CA ILE A 227 5.53 -0.14 5.47
C ILE A 227 4.85 0.35 4.19
N ALA A 228 3.90 1.28 4.29
CA ALA A 228 3.14 1.82 3.16
C ALA A 228 3.88 2.97 2.45
N ASP A 229 5.03 2.68 1.85
CA ASP A 229 5.97 3.65 1.26
C ASP A 229 5.31 4.70 0.34
N GLY A 230 4.37 4.28 -0.51
CA GLY A 230 3.71 5.17 -1.48
C GLY A 230 2.78 6.21 -0.84
N THR A 231 2.42 6.03 0.43
CA THR A 231 1.61 6.95 1.24
C THR A 231 2.37 7.53 2.43
N ALA A 232 3.65 7.21 2.60
CA ALA A 232 4.54 7.71 3.63
C ALA A 232 4.93 9.19 3.37
N VAL A 233 3.96 10.09 3.42
CA VAL A 233 4.10 11.51 3.10
C VAL A 233 4.06 12.32 4.39
N ARG A 234 5.14 13.09 4.64
CA ARG A 234 5.25 13.90 5.86
C ARG A 234 4.22 15.02 5.96
N GLN A 235 3.77 15.56 4.83
CA GLN A 235 2.85 16.68 4.79
C GLN A 235 1.95 16.59 3.56
N ILE A 236 0.66 16.77 3.76
CA ILE A 236 -0.34 16.87 2.70
C ILE A 236 -0.19 18.21 1.96
N GLY A 237 -0.67 18.29 0.71
CA GLY A 237 -0.68 19.52 -0.07
C GLY A 237 -1.74 20.52 0.38
N GLU A 238 -1.55 21.80 0.08
CA GLU A 238 -2.52 22.86 0.37
C GLU A 238 -3.80 22.67 -0.46
N THR A 239 -3.65 22.47 -1.76
CA THR A 239 -4.80 22.24 -2.67
C THR A 239 -5.55 20.97 -2.29
N THR A 240 -4.82 19.88 -1.99
CA THR A 240 -5.45 18.60 -1.61
C THR A 240 -6.17 18.70 -0.28
N LEU A 241 -5.67 19.45 0.70
CA LEU A 241 -6.37 19.69 1.98
C LEU A 241 -7.72 20.40 1.75
N GLU A 242 -7.77 21.41 0.90
CA GLU A 242 -9.01 22.11 0.53
C GLU A 242 -10.07 21.15 -0.05
N TYR A 243 -9.64 20.22 -0.91
CA TYR A 243 -10.53 19.21 -1.48
C TYR A 243 -11.00 18.22 -0.41
N ILE A 244 -10.11 17.77 0.47
CA ILE A 244 -10.43 16.84 1.57
C ILE A 244 -11.45 17.49 2.52
N LYS A 245 -11.21 18.70 2.99
CA LYS A 245 -12.14 19.45 3.84
C LYS A 245 -13.56 19.54 3.24
N LYS A 246 -13.66 19.64 1.92
CA LYS A 246 -14.92 19.86 1.25
C LYS A 246 -15.65 18.58 0.86
N TYR A 247 -14.94 17.52 0.47
CA TYR A 247 -15.54 16.38 -0.19
C TYR A 247 -15.32 15.04 0.50
N VAL A 248 -14.39 14.93 1.43
CA VAL A 248 -14.13 13.70 2.19
C VAL A 248 -14.94 13.73 3.49
N ASP A 249 -15.70 12.67 3.75
CA ASP A 249 -16.58 12.61 4.91
C ASP A 249 -15.82 12.20 6.18
N GLU A 250 -14.78 11.38 6.04
CA GLU A 250 -14.04 10.81 7.17
C GLU A 250 -12.64 10.38 6.74
N ILE A 251 -11.69 10.44 7.66
CA ILE A 251 -10.36 9.82 7.53
C ILE A 251 -10.20 8.82 8.66
N ILE A 252 -9.86 7.58 8.32
CA ILE A 252 -9.52 6.52 9.26
C ILE A 252 -8.07 6.09 9.09
N THR A 253 -7.49 5.48 10.13
CA THR A 253 -6.13 4.96 10.09
C THR A 253 -6.10 3.46 10.24
N VAL A 254 -5.07 2.81 9.66
CA VAL A 254 -4.82 1.38 9.78
C VAL A 254 -3.36 1.12 10.15
N SER A 255 -3.13 0.09 10.94
CA SER A 255 -1.79 -0.35 11.33
C SER A 255 -1.12 -1.17 10.24
N ASP A 256 0.20 -1.30 10.31
CA ASP A 256 0.98 -2.15 9.42
C ASP A 256 0.58 -3.64 9.54
N TYR A 257 0.11 -4.10 10.71
CA TYR A 257 -0.41 -5.44 10.89
C TYR A 257 -1.70 -5.69 10.10
N GLU A 258 -2.63 -4.74 10.12
CA GLU A 258 -3.87 -4.82 9.32
C GLU A 258 -3.57 -4.83 7.82
N LEU A 259 -2.51 -4.12 7.38
CA LEU A 259 -2.03 -4.17 6.00
C LEU A 259 -1.53 -5.56 5.61
N MET A 260 -0.72 -6.20 6.47
CA MET A 260 -0.20 -7.55 6.21
C MET A 260 -1.32 -8.59 6.10
N GLU A 261 -2.34 -8.48 6.94
CA GLU A 261 -3.51 -9.34 6.91
C GLU A 261 -4.32 -9.16 5.61
N ALA A 262 -4.63 -7.91 5.25
CA ALA A 262 -5.36 -7.60 4.02
C ALA A 262 -4.58 -8.03 2.75
N PHE A 263 -3.24 -7.88 2.77
CA PHE A 263 -2.38 -8.34 1.68
C PHE A 263 -2.50 -9.85 1.46
N LEU A 264 -2.38 -10.62 2.54
CA LEU A 264 -2.47 -12.08 2.47
C LEU A 264 -3.80 -12.52 1.87
N LEU A 265 -4.92 -11.93 2.34
CA LEU A 265 -6.26 -12.23 1.80
C LEU A 265 -6.39 -11.87 0.33
N LEU A 266 -5.88 -10.71 -0.09
CA LEU A 266 -5.91 -10.27 -1.48
C LEU A 266 -5.18 -11.28 -2.39
N VAL A 267 -3.98 -11.71 -1.99
CA VAL A 267 -3.19 -12.69 -2.74
C VAL A 267 -3.88 -14.07 -2.75
N GLU A 268 -4.34 -14.56 -1.59
CA GLU A 268 -4.92 -15.91 -1.48
C GLU A 268 -6.28 -16.03 -2.17
N LYS A 269 -7.13 -15.03 -2.07
CA LYS A 269 -8.53 -15.12 -2.52
C LYS A 269 -8.74 -14.50 -3.90
N HIS A 270 -8.09 -13.38 -4.19
CA HIS A 270 -8.25 -12.67 -5.46
C HIS A 270 -7.12 -12.92 -6.46
N LYS A 271 -6.00 -13.54 -6.04
CA LYS A 271 -4.81 -13.75 -6.89
C LYS A 271 -4.25 -12.42 -7.43
N LEU A 272 -4.47 -11.33 -6.70
CA LEU A 272 -3.98 -10.00 -7.01
C LEU A 272 -2.81 -9.64 -6.09
N VAL A 273 -1.83 -8.98 -6.66
CA VAL A 273 -0.71 -8.39 -5.91
C VAL A 273 -0.85 -6.88 -5.94
N ALA A 274 -0.82 -6.27 -4.75
CA ALA A 274 -0.84 -4.83 -4.58
C ALA A 274 0.31 -4.38 -3.67
N GLU A 275 0.79 -3.16 -3.85
CA GLU A 275 1.76 -2.56 -2.93
C GLU A 275 1.09 -2.18 -1.59
N ASN A 276 1.88 -2.02 -0.54
CA ASN A 276 1.38 -1.77 0.81
C ASN A 276 0.44 -0.55 0.88
N SER A 277 0.77 0.53 0.18
CA SER A 277 -0.09 1.71 0.06
C SER A 277 -1.39 1.44 -0.71
N GLY A 278 -1.34 0.52 -1.65
CA GLY A 278 -2.50 0.15 -2.48
C GLY A 278 -3.58 -0.62 -1.72
N ILE A 279 -3.20 -1.34 -0.66
CA ILE A 279 -4.12 -2.17 0.13
C ILE A 279 -4.74 -1.46 1.33
N LEU A 280 -4.34 -0.22 1.65
CA LEU A 280 -4.91 0.57 2.74
C LEU A 280 -6.45 0.51 2.82
N PRO A 281 -7.19 0.69 1.71
CA PRO A 281 -8.64 0.63 1.74
C PRO A 281 -9.19 -0.74 2.14
N LEU A 282 -8.52 -1.83 1.75
CA LEU A 282 -8.94 -3.19 2.13
C LEU A 282 -8.73 -3.44 3.63
N ALA A 283 -7.62 -2.97 4.18
CA ALA A 283 -7.38 -3.03 5.63
C ALA A 283 -8.40 -2.18 6.42
N GLY A 284 -8.82 -1.03 5.87
CA GLY A 284 -9.80 -0.14 6.48
C GLY A 284 -11.24 -0.69 6.53
N LEU A 285 -11.57 -1.74 5.76
CA LEU A 285 -12.92 -2.30 5.71
C LEU A 285 -13.47 -2.74 7.08
N LYS A 286 -12.61 -3.30 7.94
CA LYS A 286 -13.00 -3.77 9.28
C LYS A 286 -13.34 -2.63 10.25
N LYS A 287 -12.92 -1.39 9.94
CA LYS A 287 -13.14 -0.19 10.77
C LYS A 287 -14.42 0.57 10.40
N LEU A 288 -15.19 0.07 9.41
CA LEU A 288 -16.44 0.69 9.01
C LEU A 288 -17.55 0.42 10.02
N ASP A 289 -18.19 1.48 10.49
CA ASP A 289 -19.35 1.39 11.39
C ASP A 289 -20.66 0.94 10.70
N CYS A 290 -20.68 0.95 9.35
CA CYS A 290 -21.86 0.56 8.57
C CYS A 290 -21.85 -0.93 8.22
N LYS A 291 -23.06 -1.49 8.03
CA LYS A 291 -23.30 -2.86 7.56
C LYS A 291 -24.33 -2.88 6.43
N GLY A 292 -24.25 -3.91 5.58
CA GLY A 292 -25.17 -4.09 4.44
C GLY A 292 -25.07 -3.00 3.38
N LYS A 293 -23.88 -2.32 3.27
CA LYS A 293 -23.62 -1.26 2.32
C LYS A 293 -22.79 -1.74 1.14
N LYS A 294 -23.00 -1.16 -0.04
CA LYS A 294 -22.14 -1.35 -1.20
C LYS A 294 -20.89 -0.49 -1.07
N VAL A 295 -19.78 -1.15 -0.78
CA VAL A 295 -18.49 -0.50 -0.49
C VAL A 295 -17.50 -0.78 -1.60
N VAL A 296 -16.85 0.26 -2.14
CA VAL A 296 -15.81 0.10 -3.14
C VAL A 296 -14.46 0.50 -2.53
N ALA A 297 -13.54 -0.45 -2.46
CA ALA A 297 -12.16 -0.24 -2.03
C ALA A 297 -11.25 0.01 -3.25
N ILE A 298 -10.55 1.14 -3.28
CA ILE A 298 -9.66 1.52 -4.38
C ILE A 298 -8.26 0.96 -4.11
N VAL A 299 -7.90 -0.13 -4.78
CA VAL A 299 -6.53 -0.70 -4.73
C VAL A 299 -5.65 0.09 -5.70
N SER A 300 -4.90 1.05 -5.18
CA SER A 300 -4.32 2.14 -5.96
C SER A 300 -3.06 1.79 -6.77
N GLY A 301 -2.30 0.76 -6.37
CA GLY A 301 -1.06 0.36 -7.03
C GLY A 301 -0.57 -1.02 -6.66
N GLY A 302 0.38 -1.56 -7.44
CA GLY A 302 0.94 -2.90 -7.28
C GLY A 302 2.45 -2.99 -7.53
N ASN A 303 3.16 -1.86 -7.58
CA ASN A 303 4.59 -1.82 -7.84
C ASN A 303 5.42 -2.16 -6.57
N ILE A 304 5.34 -3.39 -6.16
CA ILE A 304 6.02 -3.99 -5.01
C ILE A 304 7.11 -4.95 -5.48
N ASP A 305 8.23 -5.00 -4.78
CA ASP A 305 9.28 -5.96 -5.12
C ASP A 305 9.01 -7.36 -4.52
N VAL A 306 9.63 -8.38 -5.14
CA VAL A 306 9.39 -9.80 -4.79
C VAL A 306 9.84 -10.13 -3.36
N LEU A 307 10.88 -9.50 -2.84
CA LEU A 307 11.36 -9.73 -1.47
C LEU A 307 10.34 -9.17 -0.46
N THR A 308 9.79 -7.97 -0.75
CA THR A 308 8.71 -7.40 0.05
C THR A 308 7.46 -8.27 0.01
N ILE A 309 7.07 -8.80 -1.16
CA ILE A 309 5.95 -9.76 -1.29
C ILE A 309 6.18 -10.96 -0.38
N SER A 310 7.36 -11.59 -0.44
CA SER A 310 7.71 -12.73 0.40
C SER A 310 7.61 -12.39 1.90
N SER A 311 8.14 -11.25 2.29
CA SER A 311 8.06 -10.77 3.69
C SER A 311 6.61 -10.54 4.13
N MET A 312 5.79 -9.90 3.28
CA MET A 312 4.37 -9.64 3.57
C MET A 312 3.57 -10.95 3.73
N ILE A 313 3.80 -11.94 2.86
CA ILE A 313 3.15 -13.25 2.97
C ILE A 313 3.53 -13.92 4.30
N ASN A 314 4.83 -14.03 4.61
CA ASN A 314 5.30 -14.67 5.82
C ASN A 314 4.76 -14.01 7.09
N LYS A 315 4.82 -12.67 7.16
CA LYS A 315 4.28 -11.90 8.30
C LYS A 315 2.75 -12.03 8.40
N GLY A 316 2.05 -11.99 7.26
CA GLY A 316 0.59 -12.21 7.23
C GLY A 316 0.18 -13.60 7.73
N LEU A 317 0.95 -14.64 7.40
CA LEU A 317 0.72 -16.00 7.91
C LEU A 317 0.89 -16.07 9.43
N VAL A 318 1.91 -15.38 9.98
CA VAL A 318 2.12 -15.28 11.43
C VAL A 318 0.96 -14.52 12.11
N VAL A 319 0.57 -13.37 11.56
CA VAL A 319 -0.54 -12.55 12.09
C VAL A 319 -1.85 -13.33 12.15
N ARG A 320 -2.13 -14.16 11.15
CA ARG A 320 -3.33 -15.00 11.09
C ARG A 320 -3.20 -16.34 11.83
N GLY A 321 -2.12 -16.53 12.58
CA GLY A 321 -1.89 -17.75 13.33
C GLY A 321 -1.75 -19.01 12.46
N ARG A 322 -1.28 -18.88 11.20
CA ARG A 322 -1.03 -20.00 10.29
C ARG A 322 0.41 -20.50 10.34
N ILE A 323 1.28 -19.70 10.93
CA ILE A 323 2.65 -20.06 11.30
C ILE A 323 2.82 -19.71 12.77
N PHE A 324 3.29 -20.67 13.54
CA PHE A 324 3.58 -20.52 14.96
C PHE A 324 5.04 -20.89 15.23
N THR A 325 5.79 -19.96 15.85
CA THR A 325 7.17 -20.19 16.27
C THR A 325 7.25 -20.08 17.78
N PHE A 326 7.89 -21.08 18.39
CA PHE A 326 8.11 -21.12 19.82
C PHE A 326 9.47 -21.70 20.16
N SER A 327 9.96 -21.45 21.37
CA SER A 327 11.09 -22.14 21.93
C SER A 327 10.67 -23.04 23.10
N VAL A 328 11.40 -24.14 23.28
CA VAL A 328 11.25 -25.06 24.38
C VAL A 328 12.62 -25.47 24.92
N ASN A 329 12.80 -25.42 26.23
CA ASN A 329 13.99 -25.92 26.88
C ASN A 329 13.87 -27.44 27.08
N LEU A 330 14.85 -28.18 26.59
CA LEU A 330 14.92 -29.63 26.64
C LEU A 330 16.13 -30.06 27.47
N PRO A 331 16.03 -31.15 28.28
CA PRO A 331 17.20 -31.78 28.83
C PRO A 331 18.18 -32.22 27.73
N ASP A 332 19.47 -31.95 27.90
CA ASP A 332 20.49 -32.41 26.94
C ASP A 332 20.72 -33.91 27.04
N LYS A 333 19.81 -34.68 26.45
CA LYS A 333 19.82 -36.17 26.46
C LYS A 333 19.30 -36.69 25.12
N PRO A 334 19.83 -37.88 24.68
CA PRO A 334 19.29 -38.55 23.51
C PRO A 334 17.78 -38.82 23.61
N GLY A 335 17.05 -38.68 22.50
CA GLY A 335 15.61 -38.96 22.42
C GLY A 335 14.70 -37.76 22.63
N GLN A 336 15.18 -36.59 23.08
CA GLN A 336 14.33 -35.42 23.31
C GLN A 336 13.67 -34.86 22.02
N LEU A 337 14.37 -34.85 20.90
CA LEU A 337 13.80 -34.45 19.61
C LEU A 337 12.70 -35.41 19.15
N VAL A 338 12.83 -36.72 19.46
CA VAL A 338 11.77 -37.69 19.13
C VAL A 338 10.51 -37.39 19.93
N ALA A 339 10.64 -37.10 21.24
CA ALA A 339 9.49 -36.73 22.07
C ALA A 339 8.80 -35.45 21.59
N VAL A 340 9.56 -34.42 21.23
CA VAL A 340 9.01 -33.18 20.65
C VAL A 340 8.29 -33.45 19.35
N SER A 341 8.90 -34.21 18.43
CA SER A 341 8.30 -34.54 17.13
C SER A 341 7.01 -35.36 17.31
N GLN A 342 6.93 -36.23 18.28
CA GLN A 342 5.72 -37.01 18.57
C GLN A 342 4.60 -36.13 19.12
N MET A 343 4.88 -35.19 20.03
CA MET A 343 3.90 -34.23 20.54
C MET A 343 3.35 -33.33 19.43
N LEU A 344 4.21 -32.91 18.48
CA LEU A 344 3.77 -32.11 17.33
C LEU A 344 2.88 -32.93 16.39
N ALA A 345 3.24 -34.19 16.15
CA ALA A 345 2.42 -35.11 15.33
C ALA A 345 1.05 -35.39 15.97
N GLU A 346 0.99 -35.60 17.30
CA GLU A 346 -0.25 -35.79 18.07
C GLU A 346 -1.14 -34.54 18.05
N ALA A 347 -0.54 -33.35 17.89
CA ALA A 347 -1.24 -32.07 17.75
C ALA A 347 -1.53 -31.67 16.29
N ASP A 348 -1.33 -32.57 15.30
CA ASP A 348 -1.48 -32.30 13.85
C ASP A 348 -0.66 -31.09 13.35
N ALA A 349 0.46 -30.78 14.00
CA ALA A 349 1.31 -29.66 13.66
C ALA A 349 2.41 -30.07 12.66
N ASN A 350 2.39 -29.51 11.47
CA ASN A 350 3.41 -29.74 10.43
C ASN A 350 4.63 -28.87 10.68
N VAL A 351 5.82 -29.51 10.81
CA VAL A 351 7.08 -28.80 11.12
C VAL A 351 7.65 -28.14 9.86
N ILE A 352 7.84 -26.82 9.91
CA ILE A 352 8.49 -26.02 8.86
C ILE A 352 10.00 -25.92 9.13
N LYS A 353 10.38 -25.62 10.39
CA LYS A 353 11.77 -25.40 10.78
C LYS A 353 12.01 -25.91 12.20
N LEU A 354 13.15 -26.55 12.40
CA LEU A 354 13.71 -26.89 13.71
C LEU A 354 15.11 -26.29 13.79
N ASP A 355 15.38 -25.55 14.86
CA ASP A 355 16.71 -25.01 15.16
C ASP A 355 17.14 -25.51 16.53
N HIS A 356 18.13 -26.41 16.56
CA HIS A 356 18.65 -27.06 17.74
C HIS A 356 20.10 -26.61 17.95
N ASN A 357 20.31 -25.63 18.81
CA ASN A 357 21.62 -25.03 19.05
C ASN A 357 22.09 -25.29 20.48
N GLN A 358 23.03 -26.22 20.64
CA GLN A 358 23.62 -26.58 21.93
C GLN A 358 24.56 -25.52 22.52
N PHE A 359 25.01 -24.56 21.68
CA PHE A 359 26.03 -23.59 22.10
C PHE A 359 25.47 -22.22 22.42
N LYS A 360 24.17 -22.00 22.28
CA LYS A 360 23.52 -20.70 22.46
C LYS A 360 23.39 -20.27 23.93
N ASN A 361 23.28 -21.25 24.87
CA ASN A 361 23.12 -20.99 26.30
C ASN A 361 24.36 -21.49 27.10
N LEU A 362 25.36 -20.64 27.26
CA LEU A 362 26.58 -20.95 28.02
C LEU A 362 26.33 -21.13 29.54
N ASP A 363 25.20 -20.66 30.08
CA ASP A 363 24.89 -20.67 31.50
C ASP A 363 24.07 -21.88 31.95
N ARG A 364 23.62 -22.78 31.04
CA ARG A 364 22.79 -23.95 31.35
C ARG A 364 23.39 -25.24 30.77
N PHE A 365 24.34 -25.82 31.44
CA PHE A 365 25.09 -27.02 30.98
C PHE A 365 24.26 -28.32 30.84
N HIS A 366 22.97 -28.31 31.18
CA HIS A 366 22.12 -29.52 31.17
C HIS A 366 20.82 -29.33 30.38
N GLU A 367 20.60 -28.14 29.75
CA GLU A 367 19.43 -27.83 28.97
C GLU A 367 19.84 -27.26 27.63
N VAL A 368 19.08 -27.59 26.60
CA VAL A 368 19.23 -27.09 25.24
C VAL A 368 17.94 -26.41 24.83
N GLU A 369 18.04 -25.24 24.25
CA GLU A 369 16.89 -24.55 23.63
C GLU A 369 16.66 -25.11 22.22
N LEU A 370 15.44 -25.61 21.98
CA LEU A 370 14.96 -25.94 20.65
C LEU A 370 13.96 -24.91 20.21
N GLN A 371 14.23 -24.28 19.08
CA GLN A 371 13.25 -23.41 18.40
C GLN A 371 12.50 -24.21 17.34
N VAL A 372 11.18 -24.10 17.34
CA VAL A 372 10.29 -24.84 16.46
C VAL A 372 9.38 -23.88 15.74
N THR A 373 9.32 -23.99 14.42
CA THR A 373 8.33 -23.31 13.58
C THR A 373 7.42 -24.35 12.96
N VAL A 374 6.12 -24.20 13.16
CA VAL A 374 5.09 -25.12 12.65
C VAL A 374 4.03 -24.39 11.85
N GLU A 375 3.45 -25.10 10.90
CA GLU A 375 2.23 -24.71 10.24
C GLU A 375 1.04 -25.02 11.14
N THR A 376 0.08 -24.08 11.22
CA THR A 376 -1.08 -24.18 12.10
C THR A 376 -2.36 -23.73 11.40
N ASN A 377 -3.51 -24.09 11.96
CA ASN A 377 -4.84 -23.75 11.43
C ASN A 377 -5.51 -22.59 12.18
N GLY A 378 -4.72 -21.69 12.80
CA GLY A 378 -5.21 -20.55 13.58
C GLY A 378 -4.93 -20.68 15.07
N GLU A 379 -5.41 -19.71 15.85
CA GLU A 379 -5.08 -19.55 17.27
C GLU A 379 -5.55 -20.73 18.15
N GLU A 380 -6.70 -21.33 17.81
CA GLU A 380 -7.20 -22.54 18.54
C GLU A 380 -6.22 -23.72 18.38
N HIS A 381 -5.65 -23.91 17.19
CA HIS A 381 -4.66 -24.95 16.97
C HIS A 381 -3.35 -24.64 17.70
N ILE A 382 -2.91 -23.37 17.71
CA ILE A 382 -1.75 -22.92 18.51
C ILE A 382 -1.96 -23.25 19.98
N GLN A 383 -3.15 -22.96 20.53
CA GLN A 383 -3.46 -23.27 21.92
C GLN A 383 -3.43 -24.78 22.20
N SER A 384 -3.94 -25.59 21.28
CA SER A 384 -3.87 -27.07 21.38
C SER A 384 -2.42 -27.58 21.44
N ILE A 385 -1.50 -27.00 20.64
CA ILE A 385 -0.07 -27.32 20.71
C ILE A 385 0.51 -26.96 22.08
N ILE A 386 0.22 -25.75 22.57
CA ILE A 386 0.68 -25.27 23.89
C ILE A 386 0.22 -26.23 24.99
N ASP A 387 -1.06 -26.63 24.98
CA ASP A 387 -1.63 -27.53 25.99
C ASP A 387 -1.04 -28.93 25.90
N THR A 388 -0.76 -29.44 24.70
CA THR A 388 -0.10 -30.75 24.51
C THR A 388 1.30 -30.76 25.11
N PHE A 389 2.10 -29.74 24.88
CA PHE A 389 3.42 -29.61 25.49
C PHE A 389 3.36 -29.52 27.02
N LYS A 390 2.45 -28.67 27.53
CA LYS A 390 2.24 -28.48 28.97
C LYS A 390 1.80 -29.78 29.66
N LYS A 391 0.92 -30.59 29.05
CA LYS A 391 0.47 -31.87 29.53
C LYS A 391 1.63 -32.88 29.67
N ASN A 392 2.62 -32.78 28.79
CA ASN A 392 3.82 -33.62 28.79
C ASN A 392 4.97 -33.03 29.62
N GLY A 393 4.73 -31.98 30.40
CA GLY A 393 5.69 -31.39 31.33
C GLY A 393 6.67 -30.39 30.71
N TYR A 394 6.42 -29.93 29.47
CA TYR A 394 7.23 -28.93 28.81
C TYR A 394 6.55 -27.59 28.87
N THR A 395 7.34 -26.53 29.06
CA THR A 395 6.88 -25.14 28.94
C THR A 395 7.44 -24.56 27.66
N ILE A 396 6.57 -24.06 26.78
CA ILE A 396 6.98 -23.39 25.55
C ILE A 396 6.86 -21.89 25.70
N LYS A 397 7.78 -21.15 25.08
CA LYS A 397 7.77 -19.69 24.97
C LYS A 397 7.41 -19.31 23.53
N ARG A 398 6.31 -18.60 23.34
CA ARG A 398 5.95 -18.03 22.03
C ARG A 398 7.02 -17.01 21.64
N LEU A 399 7.59 -17.15 20.44
CA LEU A 399 8.52 -16.19 19.88
C LEU A 399 7.77 -15.22 18.95
N ASN A 400 8.00 -13.93 19.17
CA ASN A 400 7.42 -12.88 18.34
C ASN A 400 8.26 -12.67 17.08
N SER A 401 7.65 -12.07 16.04
CA SER A 401 8.31 -11.82 14.74
C SER A 401 9.63 -11.04 14.86
N SER A 402 9.80 -10.21 15.87
CA SER A 402 11.05 -9.48 16.16
C SER A 402 12.17 -10.38 16.70
N GLU A 403 11.84 -11.47 17.37
CA GLU A 403 12.81 -12.45 17.90
C GLU A 403 13.26 -13.44 16.82
N ILE A 404 12.43 -13.66 15.77
CA ILE A 404 12.71 -14.59 14.67
C ILE A 404 13.64 -13.95 13.62
N LEU A 405 13.64 -12.62 13.50
CA LEU A 405 14.41 -11.87 12.49
C LEU A 405 15.77 -11.36 13.01
N SER A 406 16.11 -11.61 14.27
CA SER A 406 17.39 -11.21 14.88
C SER A 406 18.50 -12.26 14.73
N GLU A 407 18.28 -13.29 13.95
CA GLU A 407 19.23 -14.32 13.52
C GLU A 407 19.30 -14.37 11.97
#